data_63b0c5476263cd08f860eb8946cbcd0c
#
_entry.id   63b0c5476263cd08f860eb8946cbcd0c
#
_cell.length_a   1.000
_cell.length_b   1.000
_cell.length_c   1.000
_cell.angle_alpha   90.00
_cell.angle_beta   90.00
_cell.angle_gamma   90.00
#
_symmetry.space_group_name_H-M   'P 1'
#
loop_
_entity.id
_entity.type
_entity.pdbx_description
1 polymer ?
#
loop_
_entity_poly.entity_id
_entity_poly.type
_entity_poly.pdbx_seq_one_letter_code
_entity_poly.pdbx_strand_id
1 'polypeptide(L)'
;EPSNEEIANVLHANLDEINDTLRSAGKHISMDAPLLQGEDGNMLDLIPTEDGQGPEVSLMSESLKREIERALTTLTPREADVIRLYFGLTPEPAMTLEEIGERFELTRERVRQIKEKAIRRLKHTSRSKILKVYLG
;
A
#
# COMPACT_ATOMS: atom_id res chain seq x y z
N GLU A 1 -33.43 -7.61 35.45
CA GLU A 1 -32.97 -6.46 34.67
C GLU A 1 -34.13 -5.94 33.83
N PRO A 2 -34.36 -4.61 33.76
CA PRO A 2 -35.45 -4.05 32.97
C PRO A 2 -35.25 -4.31 31.49
N SER A 3 -36.32 -4.51 30.76
CA SER A 3 -36.27 -4.65 29.28
C SER A 3 -36.02 -3.31 28.59
N ASN A 4 -35.45 -3.33 27.39
CA ASN A 4 -35.17 -2.10 26.62
C ASN A 4 -36.45 -1.27 26.38
N GLU A 5 -37.62 -1.94 26.27
CA GLU A 5 -38.92 -1.30 26.11
C GLU A 5 -39.37 -0.60 27.38
N GLU A 6 -39.12 -1.17 28.56
CA GLU A 6 -39.42 -0.55 29.85
C GLU A 6 -38.53 0.68 30.08
N ILE A 7 -37.27 0.60 29.72
CA ILE A 7 -36.33 1.72 29.77
C ILE A 7 -36.78 2.87 28.83
N ALA A 8 -37.19 2.53 27.62
CA ALA A 8 -37.71 3.49 26.63
C ALA A 8 -38.95 4.23 27.15
N ASN A 9 -39.89 3.50 27.76
CA ASN A 9 -41.10 4.06 28.34
C ASN A 9 -40.82 5.00 29.52
N VAL A 10 -39.89 4.63 30.40
CA VAL A 10 -39.52 5.47 31.58
C VAL A 10 -38.78 6.73 31.17
N LEU A 11 -37.87 6.63 30.17
CA LEU A 11 -37.07 7.77 29.68
C LEU A 11 -37.78 8.61 28.64
N HIS A 12 -38.96 8.20 28.14
CA HIS A 12 -39.66 8.82 27.01
C HIS A 12 -38.76 8.98 25.75
N ALA A 13 -37.83 8.03 25.57
CA ALA A 13 -36.86 8.01 24.46
C ALA A 13 -37.25 6.95 23.41
N ASN A 14 -36.71 7.09 22.22
CA ASN A 14 -36.93 6.14 21.15
C ASN A 14 -36.19 4.81 21.45
N LEU A 15 -36.80 3.68 21.14
CA LEU A 15 -36.24 2.35 21.35
C LEU A 15 -34.91 2.16 20.62
N ASP A 16 -34.76 2.76 19.43
CA ASP A 16 -33.54 2.71 18.64
C ASP A 16 -32.38 3.48 19.33
N GLU A 17 -32.66 4.65 19.90
CA GLU A 17 -31.67 5.43 20.66
C GLU A 17 -31.18 4.66 21.90
N ILE A 18 -32.08 3.97 22.59
CA ILE A 18 -31.72 3.14 23.74
C ILE A 18 -30.85 1.96 23.34
N ASN A 19 -31.22 1.27 22.25
CA ASN A 19 -30.44 0.16 21.72
C ASN A 19 -29.03 0.59 21.30
N ASP A 20 -28.87 1.73 20.63
CA ASP A 20 -27.58 2.26 20.23
C ASP A 20 -26.74 2.71 21.42
N THR A 21 -27.39 3.34 22.42
CA THR A 21 -26.71 3.73 23.66
C THR A 21 -26.24 2.52 24.45
N LEU A 22 -27.05 1.47 24.56
CA LEU A 22 -26.69 0.24 25.26
C LEU A 22 -25.58 -0.54 24.51
N ARG A 23 -25.57 -0.51 23.18
CA ARG A 23 -24.46 -1.08 22.40
C ARG A 23 -23.15 -0.33 22.61
N SER A 24 -23.19 1.00 22.68
CA SER A 24 -22.00 1.82 22.92
C SER A 24 -21.54 1.82 24.38
N ALA A 25 -22.44 1.53 25.32
CA ALA A 25 -22.14 1.38 26.74
C ALA A 25 -21.52 0.01 27.10
N GLY A 26 -21.14 -0.78 26.13
CA GLY A 26 -20.51 -2.09 26.31
C GLY A 26 -19.34 -2.04 27.31
N LYS A 27 -19.21 -3.06 28.11
CA LYS A 27 -18.14 -3.19 29.13
C LYS A 27 -16.77 -3.05 28.43
N HIS A 28 -15.95 -2.14 28.93
CA HIS A 28 -14.56 -2.07 28.55
C HIS A 28 -13.87 -3.41 28.84
N ILE A 29 -13.27 -3.99 27.82
CA ILE A 29 -12.50 -5.23 27.95
C ILE A 29 -11.03 -4.83 28.01
N SER A 30 -10.28 -5.37 28.99
CA SER A 30 -8.85 -5.17 29.05
C SER A 30 -8.18 -5.87 27.88
N MET A 31 -7.30 -5.16 27.17
CA MET A 31 -6.50 -5.74 26.07
C MET A 31 -5.49 -6.78 26.56
N ASP A 32 -5.08 -6.67 27.83
CA ASP A 32 -4.17 -7.62 28.49
C ASP A 32 -4.93 -8.80 29.14
N ALA A 33 -6.26 -8.87 28.99
CA ALA A 33 -7.02 -9.99 29.49
C ALA A 33 -6.66 -11.28 28.74
N PRO A 34 -6.44 -12.41 29.46
CA PRO A 34 -6.18 -13.69 28.83
C PRO A 34 -7.40 -14.14 28.02
N LEU A 35 -7.18 -14.71 26.83
CA LEU A 35 -8.23 -15.20 25.94
C LEU A 35 -9.00 -16.38 26.55
N LEU A 36 -8.29 -17.28 27.19
CA LEU A 36 -8.84 -18.42 27.93
C LEU A 36 -8.08 -18.59 29.24
N GLN A 37 -8.77 -19.07 30.29
CA GLN A 37 -8.13 -19.35 31.58
C GLN A 37 -7.07 -20.47 31.39
N GLY A 38 -5.78 -20.10 31.49
CA GLY A 38 -4.66 -21.02 31.43
C GLY A 38 -3.84 -21.00 30.15
N GLU A 39 -4.14 -20.10 29.23
CA GLU A 39 -3.32 -19.84 28.03
C GLU A 39 -2.54 -18.53 28.16
N ASP A 40 -1.30 -18.52 27.63
CA ASP A 40 -0.41 -17.33 27.64
C ASP A 40 -0.74 -16.27 26.59
N GLY A 41 -1.91 -16.39 25.89
CA GLY A 41 -2.35 -15.46 24.84
C GLY A 41 -3.23 -14.34 25.40
N ASN A 42 -2.94 -13.09 25.03
CA ASN A 42 -3.71 -11.90 25.39
C ASN A 42 -4.63 -11.46 24.24
N MET A 43 -5.69 -10.69 24.56
CA MET A 43 -6.56 -10.08 23.53
C MET A 43 -5.78 -9.19 22.57
N LEU A 44 -4.68 -8.58 23.01
CA LEU A 44 -3.79 -7.75 22.21
C LEU A 44 -3.15 -8.55 21.03
N ASP A 45 -2.85 -9.84 21.24
CA ASP A 45 -2.22 -10.71 20.23
C ASP A 45 -3.14 -11.01 19.04
N LEU A 46 -4.46 -10.87 19.25
CA LEU A 46 -5.47 -11.06 18.18
C LEU A 46 -5.68 -9.84 17.29
N ILE A 47 -5.21 -8.67 17.72
CA ILE A 47 -5.41 -7.44 16.96
C ILE A 47 -4.39 -7.38 15.85
N PRO A 48 -4.82 -7.42 14.56
CA PRO A 48 -3.89 -7.26 13.45
C PRO A 48 -3.28 -5.86 13.50
N THR A 49 -1.97 -5.76 13.48
CA THR A 49 -1.26 -4.50 13.31
C THR A 49 -1.40 -4.08 11.85
N GLU A 50 -2.24 -3.08 11.57
CA GLU A 50 -2.47 -2.58 10.20
C GLU A 50 -1.19 -2.06 9.54
N ASP A 51 -0.24 -1.53 10.32
CA ASP A 51 1.07 -1.06 9.84
C ASP A 51 2.13 -2.16 9.72
N GLY A 52 1.81 -3.38 10.08
CA GLY A 52 2.69 -4.53 9.96
C GLY A 52 2.87 -4.94 8.49
N GLN A 53 3.66 -4.18 7.71
CA GLN A 53 4.24 -4.74 6.51
C GLN A 53 5.09 -5.94 6.94
N GLY A 54 4.52 -7.13 6.83
CA GLY A 54 5.22 -8.36 7.17
C GLY A 54 6.57 -8.43 6.44
N PRO A 55 7.55 -9.16 6.94
CA PRO A 55 8.86 -9.32 6.31
C PRO A 55 8.74 -9.78 4.85
N GLU A 56 7.66 -10.44 4.49
CA GLU A 56 7.34 -10.87 3.12
C GLU A 56 7.14 -9.69 2.17
N VAL A 57 6.45 -8.62 2.60
CA VAL A 57 6.19 -7.43 1.75
C VAL A 57 7.49 -6.66 1.50
N SER A 58 8.36 -6.55 2.50
CA SER A 58 9.66 -5.89 2.34
C SER A 58 10.58 -6.70 1.40
N LEU A 59 10.62 -8.02 1.55
CA LEU A 59 11.38 -8.91 0.68
C LEU A 59 10.85 -8.87 -0.77
N MET A 60 9.54 -8.89 -0.95
CA MET A 60 8.90 -8.82 -2.26
C MET A 60 9.21 -7.49 -2.96
N SER A 61 9.17 -6.37 -2.22
CA SER A 61 9.53 -5.04 -2.72
C SER A 61 11.00 -4.96 -3.12
N GLU A 62 11.91 -5.53 -2.35
CA GLU A 62 13.33 -5.58 -2.69
C GLU A 62 13.60 -6.46 -3.91
N SER A 63 12.94 -7.61 -4.00
CA SER A 63 13.03 -8.50 -5.16
C SER A 63 12.53 -7.80 -6.43
N LEU A 64 11.38 -7.11 -6.35
CA LEU A 64 10.85 -6.32 -7.45
C LEU A 64 11.82 -5.22 -7.91
N LYS A 65 12.44 -4.49 -6.97
CA LYS A 65 13.46 -3.48 -7.30
C LYS A 65 14.63 -4.07 -8.08
N ARG A 66 15.13 -5.24 -7.66
CA ARG A 66 16.22 -5.94 -8.37
C ARG A 66 15.82 -6.36 -9.78
N GLU A 67 14.60 -6.85 -9.97
CA GLU A 67 14.12 -7.23 -11.31
C GLU A 67 13.89 -6.00 -12.22
N ILE A 68 13.41 -4.89 -11.66
CA ILE A 68 13.31 -3.61 -12.39
C ILE A 68 14.70 -3.17 -12.85
N GLU A 69 15.71 -3.17 -11.98
CA GLU A 69 17.09 -2.81 -12.34
C GLU A 69 17.65 -3.73 -13.45
N ARG A 70 17.44 -5.03 -13.35
CA ARG A 70 17.81 -5.97 -14.42
C ARG A 70 17.11 -5.66 -15.75
N ALA A 71 15.82 -5.33 -15.71
CA ALA A 71 15.10 -4.92 -16.92
C ALA A 71 15.69 -3.64 -17.53
N LEU A 72 16.05 -2.67 -16.69
CA LEU A 72 16.63 -1.40 -17.12
C LEU A 72 18.03 -1.56 -17.75
N THR A 73 18.84 -2.53 -17.31
CA THR A 73 20.17 -2.80 -17.93
C THR A 73 20.06 -3.23 -19.42
N THR A 74 18.88 -3.66 -19.85
CA THR A 74 18.66 -4.04 -21.26
C THR A 74 18.38 -2.85 -22.18
N LEU A 75 18.19 -1.66 -21.63
CA LEU A 75 18.00 -0.40 -22.33
C LEU A 75 19.34 0.30 -22.58
N THR A 76 19.33 1.30 -23.45
CA THR A 76 20.48 2.19 -23.55
C THR A 76 20.59 3.04 -22.27
N PRO A 77 21.80 3.49 -21.86
CA PRO A 77 21.97 4.30 -20.64
C PRO A 77 21.02 5.50 -20.61
N ARG A 78 20.89 6.24 -21.69
CA ARG A 78 19.97 7.39 -21.78
C ARG A 78 18.49 7.00 -21.62
N GLU A 79 18.06 5.88 -22.19
CA GLU A 79 16.68 5.38 -22.05
C GLU A 79 16.41 4.96 -20.62
N ALA A 80 17.37 4.28 -19.97
CA ALA A 80 17.27 3.85 -18.57
C ALA A 80 17.20 5.05 -17.61
N ASP A 81 18.03 6.05 -17.78
CA ASP A 81 18.07 7.25 -16.95
C ASP A 81 16.76 8.05 -17.05
N VAL A 82 16.22 8.23 -18.26
CA VAL A 82 14.92 8.89 -18.45
C VAL A 82 13.81 8.12 -17.73
N ILE A 83 13.80 6.79 -17.78
CA ILE A 83 12.82 5.96 -17.07
C ILE A 83 12.98 6.08 -15.56
N ARG A 84 14.22 6.00 -15.03
CA ARG A 84 14.50 6.13 -13.61
C ARG A 84 14.02 7.45 -13.05
N LEU A 85 14.33 8.56 -13.69
CA LEU A 85 13.93 9.90 -13.27
C LEU A 85 12.41 10.11 -13.38
N TYR A 86 11.80 9.64 -14.45
CA TYR A 86 10.37 9.82 -14.66
C TYR A 86 9.51 9.05 -13.65
N PHE A 87 9.90 7.82 -13.29
CA PHE A 87 9.18 6.98 -12.34
C PHE A 87 9.68 7.09 -10.89
N GLY A 88 10.71 7.91 -10.61
CA GLY A 88 11.27 8.06 -9.28
C GLY A 88 11.92 6.75 -8.77
N LEU A 89 12.59 6.00 -9.62
CA LEU A 89 13.32 4.79 -9.25
C LEU A 89 14.70 5.08 -8.66
N THR A 90 15.07 6.35 -8.56
CA THR A 90 16.25 6.87 -7.88
C THR A 90 15.86 7.40 -6.50
N PRO A 91 16.81 7.71 -5.60
CA PRO A 91 16.53 8.40 -4.34
C PRO A 91 15.89 9.80 -4.54
N GLU A 92 16.02 10.37 -5.72
CA GLU A 92 15.40 11.65 -6.10
C GLU A 92 13.89 11.43 -6.39
N PRO A 93 13.03 12.43 -6.11
CA PRO A 93 11.60 12.35 -6.45
C PRO A 93 11.40 12.24 -7.97
N ALA A 94 10.22 11.71 -8.37
CA ALA A 94 9.86 11.62 -9.77
C ALA A 94 9.85 13.00 -10.44
N MET A 95 10.45 13.10 -11.61
CA MET A 95 10.59 14.33 -12.39
C MET A 95 9.60 14.39 -13.55
N THR A 96 9.20 15.60 -13.90
CA THR A 96 8.38 15.87 -15.07
C THR A 96 9.22 15.75 -16.38
N LEU A 97 8.54 15.63 -17.52
CA LEU A 97 9.23 15.56 -18.82
C LEU A 97 10.00 16.85 -19.15
N GLU A 98 9.60 18.00 -18.58
CA GLU A 98 10.27 19.28 -18.75
C GLU A 98 11.57 19.33 -17.95
N GLU A 99 11.52 18.99 -16.66
CA GLU A 99 12.70 18.93 -15.80
C GLU A 99 13.75 17.92 -16.29
N ILE A 100 13.30 16.77 -16.80
CA ILE A 100 14.19 15.80 -17.43
C ILE A 100 14.80 16.39 -18.72
N GLY A 101 13.99 17.14 -19.49
CA GLY A 101 14.48 17.85 -20.68
C GLY A 101 15.57 18.84 -20.36
N GLU A 102 15.39 19.67 -19.34
CA GLU A 102 16.40 20.63 -18.87
C GLU A 102 17.68 19.92 -18.41
N ARG A 103 17.56 18.84 -17.64
CA ARG A 103 18.71 18.07 -17.12
C ARG A 103 19.55 17.43 -18.23
N PHE A 104 18.94 17.02 -19.34
CA PHE A 104 19.61 16.36 -20.47
C PHE A 104 19.83 17.30 -21.68
N GLU A 105 19.47 18.57 -21.57
CA GLU A 105 19.52 19.56 -22.67
C GLU A 105 18.70 19.09 -23.89
N LEU A 106 17.51 18.54 -23.63
CA LEU A 106 16.59 18.02 -24.62
C LEU A 106 15.24 18.73 -24.56
N THR A 107 14.51 18.75 -25.66
CA THR A 107 13.13 19.22 -25.67
C THR A 107 12.22 18.22 -24.97
N ARG A 108 11.14 18.69 -24.33
CA ARG A 108 10.08 17.87 -23.70
C ARG A 108 9.60 16.75 -24.64
N GLU A 109 9.37 17.07 -25.92
CA GLU A 109 8.91 16.10 -26.91
C GLU A 109 9.96 15.01 -27.18
N ARG A 110 11.24 15.37 -27.17
CA ARG A 110 12.32 14.40 -27.34
C ARG A 110 12.41 13.43 -26.17
N VAL A 111 12.25 13.93 -24.94
CA VAL A 111 12.18 13.08 -23.74
C VAL A 111 10.97 12.15 -23.79
N ARG A 112 9.80 12.64 -24.25
CA ARG A 112 8.60 11.83 -24.44
C ARG A 112 8.86 10.66 -25.43
N GLN A 113 9.49 10.94 -26.56
CA GLN A 113 9.84 9.91 -27.55
C GLN A 113 10.79 8.86 -26.98
N ILE A 114 11.81 9.29 -26.21
CA ILE A 114 12.76 8.38 -25.57
C ILE A 114 12.01 7.48 -24.55
N LYS A 115 11.16 8.07 -23.70
CA LYS A 115 10.33 7.34 -22.75
C LYS A 115 9.45 6.30 -23.44
N GLU A 116 8.70 6.68 -24.47
CA GLU A 116 7.82 5.76 -25.19
C GLU A 116 8.58 4.60 -25.84
N LYS A 117 9.73 4.90 -26.45
CA LYS A 117 10.60 3.89 -27.03
C LYS A 117 11.14 2.92 -25.97
N ALA A 118 11.56 3.43 -24.82
CA ALA A 118 12.03 2.63 -23.69
C ALA A 118 10.92 1.71 -23.16
N ILE A 119 9.72 2.24 -22.94
CA ILE A 119 8.57 1.46 -22.49
C ILE A 119 8.19 0.39 -23.51
N ARG A 120 8.21 0.69 -24.79
CA ARG A 120 7.93 -0.29 -25.86
C ARG A 120 8.94 -1.43 -25.84
N ARG A 121 10.23 -1.13 -25.63
CA ARG A 121 11.29 -2.14 -25.47
C ARG A 121 11.09 -3.01 -24.22
N LEU A 122 10.68 -2.41 -23.09
CA LEU A 122 10.40 -3.14 -21.85
C LEU A 122 9.16 -4.03 -21.97
N LYS A 123 8.15 -3.62 -22.73
CA LYS A 123 6.94 -4.42 -22.99
C LYS A 123 7.19 -5.66 -23.84
N HIS A 124 8.35 -5.80 -24.44
CA HIS A 124 8.66 -6.98 -25.24
C HIS A 124 8.58 -8.25 -24.39
N THR A 125 7.96 -9.29 -24.94
CA THR A 125 7.44 -10.49 -24.24
C THR A 125 8.46 -11.20 -23.35
N SER A 126 9.74 -11.18 -23.69
CA SER A 126 10.80 -11.82 -22.89
C SER A 126 11.12 -11.09 -21.58
N ARG A 127 10.86 -9.78 -21.51
CA ARG A 127 11.17 -8.92 -20.36
C ARG A 127 9.95 -8.71 -19.46
N SER A 128 8.76 -8.64 -20.07
CA SER A 128 7.51 -8.44 -19.34
C SER A 128 7.07 -9.69 -18.54
N LYS A 129 7.50 -10.90 -18.93
CA LYS A 129 7.14 -12.13 -18.22
C LYS A 129 7.60 -12.15 -16.77
N ILE A 130 8.80 -11.66 -16.51
CA ILE A 130 9.38 -11.64 -15.14
C ILE A 130 8.62 -10.64 -14.27
N LEU A 131 8.33 -9.44 -14.79
CA LEU A 131 7.61 -8.41 -14.05
C LEU A 131 6.13 -8.74 -13.82
N LYS A 132 5.51 -9.54 -14.68
CA LYS A 132 4.12 -9.99 -14.51
C LYS A 132 3.89 -10.86 -13.27
N VAL A 133 4.90 -11.58 -12.83
CA VAL A 133 4.82 -12.42 -11.60
C VAL A 133 4.54 -11.57 -10.37
N TYR A 134 4.93 -10.31 -10.36
CA TYR A 134 4.73 -9.36 -9.25
C TYR A 134 3.41 -8.57 -9.33
N LEU A 135 2.66 -8.74 -10.42
CA LEU A 135 1.38 -8.04 -10.61
C LEU A 135 0.16 -8.88 -10.21
N GLY A 136 0.39 -10.15 -9.87
CA GLY A 136 -0.68 -11.11 -9.52
C GLY A 136 -1.30 -11.75 -10.74
#